data_66f130d2c4a83c987a5559f448b9b6cd
#
_entry.id   66f130d2c4a83c987a5559f448b9b6cd
#
_cell.length_a   1.000
_cell.length_b   1.000
_cell.length_c   1.000
_cell.angle_alpha   90.00
_cell.angle_beta   90.00
_cell.angle_gamma   90.00
#
_symmetry.space_group_name_H-M   'P 1'
#
loop_
_entity.id
_entity.type
_entity.pdbx_description
1 polymer ?
#
loop_
_entity_poly.entity_id
_entity_poly.type
_entity_poly.pdbx_seq_one_letter_code
_entity_poly.pdbx_strand_id
1 'polypeptide(L)'
;RCQSPISGHHLTNVAITGQGCIDGNGEYWRPLKKQKVTAAQWKQITSRGGAFKRADYWFPSEGALKADNSANMNVPKTPASEEEWNEIKRFLRPVMISLVNCKNVWLNGVIFQNSPAWNIHPLMCENVLIEDVLVRNPSYAQNGDGLDLESCKNALIVNSTFDVGDD
;
A
#
# COMPACT_ATOMS: atom_id res chain seq x y z
N ARG A 1 -14.18 -0.04 2.39
CA ARG A 1 -12.74 0.08 2.16
C ARG A 1 -12.15 1.17 3.05
N CYS A 2 -10.92 0.97 3.46
CA CYS A 2 -10.12 2.04 4.03
C CYS A 2 -9.82 3.07 2.94
N GLN A 3 -9.90 4.35 3.28
CA GLN A 3 -9.57 5.41 2.34
C GLN A 3 -8.06 5.51 2.19
N SER A 4 -7.59 5.60 0.94
CA SER A 4 -6.19 5.85 0.62
C SER A 4 -5.76 7.25 1.06
N PRO A 5 -4.52 7.43 1.55
CA PRO A 5 -4.01 8.75 1.92
C PRO A 5 -4.08 9.76 0.78
N ILE A 6 -3.83 9.28 -0.45
CA ILE A 6 -4.02 10.05 -1.67
C ILE A 6 -5.05 9.32 -2.51
N SER A 7 -6.19 9.95 -2.76
CA SER A 7 -7.26 9.35 -3.55
C SER A 7 -7.96 10.37 -4.43
N GLY A 8 -8.39 9.89 -5.60
CA GLY A 8 -9.17 10.67 -6.56
C GLY A 8 -10.17 9.80 -7.29
N HIS A 9 -11.38 10.31 -7.49
CA HIS A 9 -12.44 9.63 -8.23
C HIS A 9 -13.03 10.57 -9.28
N HIS A 10 -13.11 10.11 -10.52
CA HIS A 10 -13.71 10.85 -11.64
C HIS A 10 -13.10 12.26 -11.86
N LEU A 11 -11.81 12.40 -11.57
CA LEU A 11 -11.10 13.66 -11.73
C LEU A 11 -10.49 13.75 -13.13
N THR A 12 -10.30 14.98 -13.60
CA THR A 12 -9.58 15.27 -14.85
C THR A 12 -8.44 16.24 -14.57
N ASN A 13 -7.30 16.04 -15.24
CA ASN A 13 -6.07 16.82 -15.08
C ASN A 13 -5.52 16.75 -13.66
N VAL A 14 -5.20 15.53 -13.22
CA VAL A 14 -4.62 15.25 -11.89
C VAL A 14 -3.11 15.15 -12.02
N ALA A 15 -2.38 15.84 -11.16
CA ALA A 15 -0.92 15.73 -11.12
C ALA A 15 -0.38 15.66 -9.69
N ILE A 16 0.65 14.85 -9.52
CA ILE A 16 1.54 14.85 -8.33
C ILE A 16 2.95 15.04 -8.88
N THR A 17 3.53 16.20 -8.63
CA THR A 17 4.82 16.58 -9.23
C THR A 17 5.77 17.15 -8.20
N GLY A 18 7.06 17.14 -8.52
CA GLY A 18 8.11 17.69 -7.68
C GLY A 18 9.17 16.65 -7.30
N GLN A 19 10.06 17.00 -6.38
CA GLN A 19 11.18 16.14 -5.96
C GLN A 19 11.08 15.71 -4.48
N GLY A 20 9.86 15.69 -3.96
CA GLY A 20 9.59 15.28 -2.59
C GLY A 20 9.50 13.76 -2.42
N CYS A 21 9.41 13.35 -1.16
CA CYS A 21 9.18 11.96 -0.79
C CYS A 21 7.84 11.85 -0.05
N ILE A 22 7.02 10.91 -0.47
CA ILE A 22 5.79 10.53 0.22
C ILE A 22 6.03 9.14 0.83
N ASP A 23 6.08 9.10 2.16
CA ASP A 23 6.31 7.88 2.94
C ASP A 23 5.01 7.43 3.61
N GLY A 24 4.62 6.19 3.35
CA GLY A 24 3.37 5.62 3.86
C GLY A 24 3.48 5.05 5.27
N ASN A 25 4.68 5.03 5.90
CA ASN A 25 4.93 4.42 7.22
C ASN A 25 4.39 2.98 7.34
N GLY A 26 4.46 2.21 6.26
CA GLY A 26 3.78 0.94 6.11
C GLY A 26 4.12 -0.13 7.17
N GLU A 27 5.24 0.01 7.87
CA GLU A 27 5.63 -0.90 8.95
C GLU A 27 4.63 -0.95 10.12
N TYR A 28 3.80 0.07 10.29
CA TYR A 28 2.76 0.09 11.33
C TYR A 28 1.52 -0.73 10.96
N TRP A 29 1.40 -1.14 9.71
CA TRP A 29 0.26 -1.92 9.20
C TRP A 29 0.65 -3.29 8.66
N ARG A 30 1.84 -3.40 8.02
CA ARG A 30 2.21 -4.60 7.26
C ARG A 30 2.52 -5.78 8.17
N PRO A 31 1.94 -6.95 7.89
CA PRO A 31 2.39 -8.19 8.50
C PRO A 31 3.75 -8.62 7.94
N LEU A 32 4.44 -9.48 8.66
CA LEU A 32 5.72 -10.04 8.27
C LEU A 32 5.67 -11.56 8.29
N LYS A 33 6.01 -12.19 7.17
CA LYS A 33 6.23 -13.63 7.08
C LYS A 33 7.71 -13.94 7.30
N LYS A 34 8.01 -14.85 8.20
CA LYS A 34 9.39 -15.23 8.59
C LYS A 34 10.26 -15.62 7.38
N GLN A 35 9.69 -16.32 6.42
CA GLN A 35 10.38 -16.76 5.21
C GLN A 35 10.83 -15.64 4.26
N LYS A 36 10.30 -14.43 4.40
CA LYS A 36 10.65 -13.27 3.57
C LYS A 36 11.84 -12.47 4.11
N VAL A 37 12.39 -12.84 5.26
CA VAL A 37 13.47 -12.11 5.93
C VAL A 37 14.54 -13.05 6.48
N THR A 38 15.73 -12.51 6.75
CA THR A 38 16.78 -13.24 7.47
C THR A 38 16.41 -13.45 8.94
N ALA A 39 17.04 -14.40 9.60
CA ALA A 39 16.83 -14.65 11.04
C ALA A 39 17.13 -13.41 11.89
N ALA A 40 18.15 -12.62 11.51
CA ALA A 40 18.50 -11.40 12.22
C ALA A 40 17.41 -10.31 12.05
N GLN A 41 16.93 -10.08 10.84
CA GLN A 41 15.84 -9.15 10.56
C GLN A 41 14.55 -9.58 11.27
N TRP A 42 14.22 -10.87 11.24
CA TRP A 42 13.07 -11.40 11.97
C TRP A 42 13.15 -11.06 13.44
N LYS A 43 14.27 -11.38 14.09
CA LYS A 43 14.48 -11.09 15.51
C LYS A 43 14.39 -9.60 15.80
N GLN A 44 15.02 -8.76 14.98
CA GLN A 44 15.01 -7.29 15.14
C GLN A 44 13.61 -6.71 15.03
N ILE A 45 12.83 -7.13 14.03
CA ILE A 45 11.49 -6.57 13.79
C ILE A 45 10.52 -7.05 14.87
N THR A 46 10.50 -8.34 15.17
CA THR A 46 9.56 -8.91 16.14
C THR A 46 9.87 -8.54 17.59
N SER A 47 11.11 -8.12 17.91
CA SER A 47 11.46 -7.62 19.24
C SER A 47 10.82 -6.27 19.59
N ARG A 48 10.22 -5.58 18.62
CA ARG A 48 9.50 -4.33 18.84
C ARG A 48 8.12 -4.50 19.49
N GLY A 49 7.73 -5.74 19.77
CA GLY A 49 6.38 -6.08 20.23
C GLY A 49 5.51 -6.59 19.09
N GLY A 50 4.20 -6.37 19.18
CA GLY A 50 3.23 -6.86 18.18
C GLY A 50 2.59 -8.17 18.54
N ALA A 51 1.95 -8.82 17.57
CA ALA A 51 1.17 -10.03 17.73
C ALA A 51 1.55 -11.12 16.72
N PHE A 52 1.38 -12.37 17.10
CA PHE A 52 1.64 -13.51 16.23
C PHE A 52 0.34 -14.23 15.86
N LYS A 53 0.07 -14.33 14.56
CA LYS A 53 -1.00 -15.19 14.03
C LYS A 53 -0.59 -16.67 14.08
N ARG A 54 0.71 -16.92 13.81
CA ARG A 54 1.41 -18.20 13.87
C ARG A 54 2.88 -17.93 14.19
N ALA A 55 3.65 -18.94 14.56
CA ALA A 55 5.07 -18.82 14.87
C ALA A 55 5.94 -18.21 13.76
N ASP A 56 5.44 -18.20 12.54
CA ASP A 56 6.10 -17.69 11.33
C ASP A 56 5.40 -16.47 10.70
N TYR A 57 4.35 -15.92 11.37
CA TYR A 57 3.56 -14.82 10.82
C TYR A 57 3.23 -13.80 11.91
N TRP A 58 3.88 -12.66 11.84
CA TRP A 58 3.84 -11.58 12.82
C TRP A 58 3.09 -10.34 12.27
N PHE A 59 2.51 -9.58 13.18
CA PHE A 59 1.81 -8.31 12.93
C PHE A 59 2.34 -7.22 13.86
N PRO A 60 2.39 -5.95 13.42
CA PRO A 60 2.95 -4.85 14.22
C PRO A 60 2.12 -4.52 15.47
N SER A 61 0.88 -4.98 15.56
CA SER A 61 0.00 -4.78 16.72
C SER A 61 -1.12 -5.82 16.77
N GLU A 62 -1.76 -5.97 17.92
CA GLU A 62 -2.99 -6.75 18.07
C GLU A 62 -4.12 -6.22 17.18
N GLY A 63 -4.22 -4.90 17.03
CA GLY A 63 -5.21 -4.29 16.15
C GLY A 63 -4.98 -4.62 14.68
N ALA A 64 -3.73 -4.68 14.22
CA ALA A 64 -3.40 -5.10 12.86
C ALA A 64 -3.75 -6.58 12.62
N LEU A 65 -3.49 -7.45 13.60
CA LEU A 65 -3.89 -8.86 13.55
C LEU A 65 -5.41 -9.01 13.50
N LYS A 66 -6.15 -8.27 14.33
CA LYS A 66 -7.62 -8.29 14.36
C LYS A 66 -8.19 -7.83 13.02
N ALA A 67 -7.64 -6.75 12.46
CA ALA A 67 -8.03 -6.23 11.15
C ALA A 67 -7.77 -7.26 10.02
N ASP A 68 -6.63 -7.95 10.03
CA ASP A 68 -6.33 -9.00 9.06
C ASP A 68 -7.32 -10.17 9.15
N ASN A 69 -7.72 -10.56 10.35
CA ASN A 69 -8.72 -11.62 10.54
C ASN A 69 -10.13 -11.22 10.10
N SER A 70 -10.47 -9.93 10.21
CA SER A 70 -11.81 -9.38 9.92
C SER A 70 -11.94 -8.78 8.53
N ALA A 71 -10.84 -8.69 7.77
CA ALA A 71 -10.82 -8.05 6.47
C ALA A 71 -9.98 -8.81 5.45
N ASN A 72 -10.13 -8.47 4.19
CA ASN A 72 -9.19 -8.81 3.14
C ASN A 72 -8.43 -7.52 2.77
N MET A 73 -7.23 -7.36 3.30
CA MET A 73 -6.41 -6.16 3.21
C MET A 73 -7.12 -4.91 3.74
N ASN A 74 -7.88 -4.19 2.93
CA ASN A 74 -8.61 -2.98 3.30
C ASN A 74 -10.14 -3.11 3.15
N VAL A 75 -10.63 -4.32 2.92
CA VAL A 75 -12.07 -4.59 2.70
C VAL A 75 -12.55 -5.58 3.76
N PRO A 76 -13.52 -5.23 4.60
CA PRO A 76 -14.11 -6.16 5.56
C PRO A 76 -14.69 -7.40 4.86
N LYS A 77 -14.43 -8.58 5.39
CA LYS A 77 -14.93 -9.86 4.85
C LYS A 77 -16.43 -10.04 5.07
N THR A 78 -16.93 -9.52 6.17
CA THR A 78 -18.34 -9.51 6.54
C THR A 78 -18.73 -8.12 7.01
N PRO A 79 -20.01 -7.74 6.92
CA PRO A 79 -20.47 -6.53 7.59
C PRO A 79 -20.18 -6.65 9.09
N ALA A 80 -19.20 -5.93 9.55
CA ALA A 80 -18.89 -5.83 10.97
C ALA A 80 -19.96 -4.98 11.66
N SER A 81 -20.18 -5.21 12.95
CA SER A 81 -20.95 -4.25 13.75
C SER A 81 -20.20 -2.91 13.77
N GLU A 82 -20.86 -1.83 14.17
CA GLU A 82 -20.23 -0.52 14.25
C GLU A 82 -19.07 -0.54 15.25
N GLU A 83 -19.19 -1.29 16.34
CA GLU A 83 -18.14 -1.48 17.33
C GLU A 83 -16.92 -2.18 16.73
N GLU A 84 -17.11 -3.33 16.06
CA GLU A 84 -16.02 -4.04 15.39
C GLU A 84 -15.36 -3.18 14.31
N TRP A 85 -16.15 -2.45 13.53
CA TRP A 85 -15.64 -1.53 12.54
C TRP A 85 -14.74 -0.45 13.17
N ASN A 86 -15.19 0.15 14.27
CA ASN A 86 -14.43 1.18 14.99
C ASN A 86 -13.12 0.64 15.57
N GLU A 87 -13.06 -0.65 15.94
CA GLU A 87 -11.84 -1.28 16.42
C GLU A 87 -10.82 -1.56 15.32
N ILE A 88 -11.25 -1.92 14.10
CA ILE A 88 -10.35 -2.38 13.03
C ILE A 88 -10.03 -1.30 11.98
N LYS A 89 -10.90 -0.30 11.77
CA LYS A 89 -10.82 0.62 10.63
C LYS A 89 -9.47 1.32 10.45
N ARG A 90 -8.81 1.68 11.55
CA ARG A 90 -7.51 2.36 11.53
C ARG A 90 -6.33 1.41 11.29
N PHE A 91 -6.55 0.11 11.34
CA PHE A 91 -5.54 -0.93 11.13
C PHE A 91 -5.69 -1.61 9.77
N LEU A 92 -6.72 -1.29 9.00
CA LEU A 92 -6.85 -1.73 7.62
C LEU A 92 -5.73 -1.07 6.80
N ARG A 93 -5.12 -1.86 5.91
CA ARG A 93 -3.99 -1.39 5.11
C ARG A 93 -4.45 -0.62 3.88
N PRO A 94 -4.30 0.71 3.82
CA PRO A 94 -4.67 1.47 2.64
C PRO A 94 -3.67 1.23 1.49
N VAL A 95 -4.16 1.25 0.27
CA VAL A 95 -3.36 1.54 -0.92
C VAL A 95 -2.90 3.00 -0.80
N MET A 96 -1.64 3.30 -1.10
CA MET A 96 -1.12 4.65 -0.86
C MET A 96 -1.72 5.68 -1.81
N ILE A 97 -1.74 5.39 -3.11
CA ILE A 97 -2.35 6.25 -4.14
C ILE A 97 -3.43 5.46 -4.85
N SER A 98 -4.67 5.88 -4.75
CA SER A 98 -5.81 5.27 -5.43
C SER A 98 -6.52 6.28 -6.32
N LEU A 99 -6.40 6.09 -7.62
CA LEU A 99 -7.06 6.94 -8.63
C LEU A 99 -8.06 6.09 -9.42
N VAL A 100 -9.32 6.47 -9.39
CA VAL A 100 -10.39 5.66 -10.02
C VAL A 100 -11.15 6.50 -11.04
N ASN A 101 -11.25 6.00 -12.28
CA ASN A 101 -11.92 6.69 -13.39
C ASN A 101 -11.40 8.12 -13.62
N CYS A 102 -10.10 8.34 -13.41
CA CYS A 102 -9.47 9.64 -13.65
C CYS A 102 -8.94 9.77 -15.10
N LYS A 103 -8.86 10.99 -15.60
CA LYS A 103 -8.31 11.29 -16.91
C LYS A 103 -7.17 12.29 -16.84
N ASN A 104 -6.17 12.12 -17.71
CA ASN A 104 -4.97 12.95 -17.78
C ASN A 104 -4.27 12.98 -16.40
N VAL A 105 -3.77 11.83 -15.98
CA VAL A 105 -3.03 11.66 -14.73
C VAL A 105 -1.54 11.81 -15.01
N TRP A 106 -0.85 12.63 -14.23
CA TRP A 106 0.59 12.82 -14.32
C TRP A 106 1.27 12.70 -12.96
N LEU A 107 2.17 11.72 -12.83
CA LEU A 107 3.04 11.56 -11.67
C LEU A 107 4.48 11.82 -12.12
N ASN A 108 5.17 12.80 -11.54
CA ASN A 108 6.50 13.20 -11.99
C ASN A 108 7.44 13.58 -10.85
N GLY A 109 8.63 12.98 -10.86
CA GLY A 109 9.78 13.35 -10.02
C GLY A 109 9.71 12.92 -8.55
N VAL A 110 8.57 12.41 -8.09
CA VAL A 110 8.29 12.12 -6.68
C VAL A 110 8.79 10.72 -6.30
N ILE A 111 9.28 10.60 -5.07
CA ILE A 111 9.56 9.30 -4.43
C ILE A 111 8.31 8.85 -3.67
N PHE A 112 7.80 7.67 -3.98
CA PHE A 112 6.73 7.01 -3.23
C PHE A 112 7.30 5.80 -2.53
N GLN A 113 7.22 5.73 -1.21
CA GLN A 113 7.86 4.64 -0.49
C GLN A 113 7.06 4.15 0.71
N ASN A 114 7.38 2.93 1.12
CA ASN A 114 6.94 2.34 2.38
C ASN A 114 5.42 2.32 2.53
N SER A 115 4.71 1.94 1.47
CA SER A 115 3.25 1.85 1.47
C SER A 115 2.74 0.77 2.44
N PRO A 116 1.60 0.97 3.10
CA PRO A 116 0.94 -0.07 3.91
C PRO A 116 0.49 -1.31 3.12
N ALA A 117 0.15 -1.11 1.85
CA ALA A 117 -0.25 -2.13 0.89
C ALA A 117 0.31 -1.77 -0.49
N TRP A 118 -0.42 -1.93 -1.58
CA TRP A 118 -0.06 -1.46 -2.91
C TRP A 118 0.33 0.02 -2.89
N ASN A 119 1.26 0.40 -3.74
CA ASN A 119 1.74 1.78 -3.75
C ASN A 119 0.89 2.66 -4.67
N ILE A 120 1.02 2.50 -5.98
CA ILE A 120 0.30 3.32 -6.97
C ILE A 120 -0.74 2.44 -7.66
N HIS A 121 -2.01 2.78 -7.52
CA HIS A 121 -3.12 2.03 -8.09
C HIS A 121 -4.07 2.93 -8.89
N PRO A 122 -3.80 3.15 -10.18
CA PRO A 122 -4.78 3.70 -11.10
C PRO A 122 -5.72 2.60 -11.61
N LEU A 123 -7.01 2.79 -11.41
CA LEU A 123 -8.09 1.89 -11.83
C LEU A 123 -8.99 2.58 -12.84
N MET A 124 -9.18 1.97 -14.02
CA MET A 124 -10.01 2.54 -15.10
C MET A 124 -9.63 3.98 -15.48
N CYS A 125 -8.36 4.34 -15.36
CA CYS A 125 -7.87 5.66 -15.73
C CYS A 125 -7.51 5.75 -17.22
N GLU A 126 -7.54 6.95 -17.76
CA GLU A 126 -7.21 7.22 -19.16
C GLU A 126 -6.13 8.31 -19.25
N ASN A 127 -5.14 8.11 -20.14
CA ASN A 127 -3.98 8.97 -20.33
C ASN A 127 -3.18 9.13 -19.03
N VAL A 128 -2.52 8.07 -18.60
CA VAL A 128 -1.69 8.04 -17.40
C VAL A 128 -0.22 8.16 -17.79
N LEU A 129 0.45 9.19 -17.34
CA LEU A 129 1.89 9.39 -17.48
C LEU A 129 2.56 9.28 -16.10
N ILE A 130 3.51 8.35 -15.97
CA ILE A 130 4.37 8.18 -14.80
C ILE A 130 5.81 8.38 -15.27
N GLU A 131 6.46 9.43 -14.81
CA GLU A 131 7.75 9.88 -15.32
C GLU A 131 8.69 10.28 -14.19
N ASP A 132 9.94 9.83 -14.26
CA ASP A 132 10.99 10.14 -13.28
C ASP A 132 10.60 9.80 -11.83
N VAL A 133 9.78 8.78 -11.63
CA VAL A 133 9.27 8.37 -10.31
C VAL A 133 10.13 7.25 -9.75
N LEU A 134 10.37 7.30 -8.44
CA LEU A 134 10.98 6.20 -7.70
C LEU A 134 9.98 5.63 -6.72
N VAL A 135 9.65 4.35 -6.88
CA VAL A 135 8.78 3.61 -5.97
C VAL A 135 9.61 2.60 -5.19
N ARG A 136 9.53 2.62 -3.86
CA ARG A 136 10.25 1.68 -2.98
C ARG A 136 9.34 1.09 -1.92
N ASN A 137 9.42 -0.22 -1.78
CA ASN A 137 8.93 -0.93 -0.60
C ASN A 137 9.97 -1.94 -0.15
N PRO A 138 10.08 -2.26 1.15
CA PRO A 138 10.96 -3.33 1.57
C PRO A 138 10.64 -4.63 0.83
N SER A 139 11.67 -5.39 0.43
CA SER A 139 11.51 -6.65 -0.32
C SER A 139 10.62 -7.69 0.38
N TYR A 140 10.46 -7.57 1.68
CA TYR A 140 9.59 -8.42 2.49
C TYR A 140 8.17 -7.86 2.68
N ALA A 141 7.86 -6.69 2.11
CA ALA A 141 6.55 -6.06 2.26
C ALA A 141 5.46 -6.96 1.68
N GLN A 142 4.50 -7.36 2.51
CA GLN A 142 3.37 -8.16 2.07
C GLN A 142 2.37 -7.29 1.32
N ASN A 143 2.07 -7.64 0.07
CA ASN A 143 1.29 -6.83 -0.87
C ASN A 143 1.90 -5.41 -1.03
N GLY A 144 3.21 -5.38 -1.18
CA GLY A 144 3.97 -4.15 -1.34
C GLY A 144 4.24 -3.80 -2.80
N ASP A 145 3.27 -4.08 -3.66
CA ASP A 145 3.27 -3.88 -5.09
C ASP A 145 3.60 -2.43 -5.44
N GLY A 146 4.40 -2.25 -6.48
CA GLY A 146 4.86 -0.91 -6.87
C GLY A 146 3.83 -0.14 -7.67
N LEU A 147 3.24 -0.81 -8.66
CA LEU A 147 2.28 -0.19 -9.58
C LEU A 147 1.28 -1.21 -10.09
N ASP A 148 0.02 -1.00 -9.78
CA ASP A 148 -1.11 -1.80 -10.24
C ASP A 148 -1.94 -1.02 -11.28
N LEU A 149 -1.55 -1.11 -12.54
CA LEU A 149 -2.32 -0.55 -13.66
C LEU A 149 -3.52 -1.43 -13.98
N GLU A 150 -4.67 -1.12 -13.39
CA GLU A 150 -5.87 -1.94 -13.56
C GLU A 150 -6.86 -1.29 -14.54
N SER A 151 -7.12 -1.97 -15.66
CA SER A 151 -8.09 -1.54 -16.69
C SER A 151 -7.87 -0.11 -17.21
N CYS A 152 -6.62 0.34 -17.23
CA CYS A 152 -6.25 1.68 -17.71
C CYS A 152 -6.09 1.70 -19.24
N LYS A 153 -6.23 2.90 -19.82
CA LYS A 153 -6.06 3.16 -21.23
C LYS A 153 -5.03 4.26 -21.46
N ASN A 154 -4.11 4.04 -22.43
CA ASN A 154 -3.03 4.98 -22.75
C ASN A 154 -2.14 5.29 -21.54
N ALA A 155 -1.53 4.26 -20.95
CA ALA A 155 -0.56 4.44 -19.88
C ALA A 155 0.87 4.42 -20.44
N LEU A 156 1.68 5.36 -20.01
CA LEU A 156 3.10 5.47 -20.34
C LEU A 156 3.92 5.64 -19.07
N ILE A 157 4.94 4.80 -18.91
CA ILE A 157 5.88 4.84 -17.79
C ILE A 157 7.27 5.07 -18.37
N VAL A 158 7.93 6.15 -17.94
CA VAL A 158 9.22 6.60 -18.49
C VAL A 158 10.18 6.93 -17.35
N ASN A 159 11.44 6.55 -17.50
CA ASN A 159 12.54 6.86 -16.58
C ASN A 159 12.23 6.60 -15.10
N SER A 160 11.37 5.64 -14.83
CA SER A 160 10.89 5.35 -13.47
C SER A 160 11.50 4.04 -12.96
N THR A 161 11.70 3.97 -11.65
CA THR A 161 12.26 2.79 -10.97
C THR A 161 11.27 2.26 -9.95
N PHE A 162 11.06 0.94 -9.98
CA PHE A 162 10.23 0.23 -9.01
C PHE A 162 11.12 -0.79 -8.30
N ASP A 163 11.46 -0.50 -7.03
CA ASP A 163 12.27 -1.35 -6.16
C ASP A 163 11.37 -1.90 -5.04
N VAL A 164 10.75 -3.02 -5.32
CA VAL A 164 9.73 -3.64 -4.48
C VAL A 164 9.94 -5.15 -4.40
N GLY A 165 9.23 -5.82 -3.52
CA GLY A 165 9.34 -7.28 -3.33
C GLY A 165 8.07 -8.06 -3.68
N ASP A 166 7.09 -7.39 -4.25
CA ASP A 166 5.86 -7.94 -4.86
C ASP A 166 5.73 -7.33 -6.26
N ASP A 167 4.59 -7.39 -6.92
CA ASP A 167 4.41 -6.95 -8.32
C ASP A 167 4.62 -5.43 -8.56
#